data_d21320a7499daa18d02c543a45842e08
#
_entry.id   d21320a7499daa18d02c543a45842e08
#
_cell.length_a   1.000
_cell.length_b   1.000
_cell.length_c   1.000
_cell.angle_alpha   90.00
_cell.angle_beta   90.00
_cell.angle_gamma   90.00
#
_symmetry.space_group_name_H-M   'P 1'
#
loop_
_entity.id
_entity.type
_entity.pdbx_description
1 polymer ?
#
loop_
_entity_poly.entity_id
_entity_poly.type
_entity_poly.pdbx_seq_one_letter_code
_entity_poly.pdbx_strand_id
1 'polypeptide(L)'
;MNIKGHFETITRHKLLVMKYCFACGLYEQGLAHDLSKYSPTEFIPGCIYYQGDHSPNEAEREAKGYTSAWLHHKGRNKHHLEYWIDYSTTKAGLTGMKIPLRYVCEMVCDRVAASQIYLGDKYTDAAAWNYYEHSKDHYLLHPETRALLEKLLKMVRDIGQERTFAYMKYLLGCEKDY
;
A
#
# COMPACT_ATOMS: atom_id res chain seq x y z
N MET A 1 -23.76 -7.96 3.14
CA MET A 1 -23.28 -6.89 2.23
C MET A 1 -23.46 -5.54 2.89
N ASN A 2 -22.40 -4.72 3.00
CA ASN A 2 -22.46 -3.39 3.64
C ASN A 2 -21.88 -2.34 2.68
N ILE A 3 -22.74 -1.80 1.82
CA ILE A 3 -22.35 -0.82 0.78
C ILE A 3 -21.85 0.48 1.42
N LYS A 4 -22.59 1.01 2.39
CA LYS A 4 -22.27 2.29 3.04
C LYS A 4 -20.93 2.20 3.78
N GLY A 5 -20.77 1.21 4.64
CA GLY A 5 -19.55 1.05 5.43
C GLY A 5 -18.32 0.85 4.55
N HIS A 6 -18.42 0.02 3.50
CA HIS A 6 -17.31 -0.18 2.57
C HIS A 6 -16.96 1.11 1.81
N PHE A 7 -17.96 1.81 1.26
CA PHE A 7 -17.74 3.07 0.55
C PHE A 7 -17.08 4.14 1.44
N GLU A 8 -17.57 4.31 2.66
CA GLU A 8 -16.99 5.26 3.61
C GLU A 8 -15.54 4.91 3.95
N THR A 9 -15.24 3.62 4.17
CA THR A 9 -13.89 3.17 4.51
C THR A 9 -12.90 3.40 3.37
N ILE A 10 -13.21 2.99 2.13
CA ILE A 10 -12.31 3.20 1.00
C ILE A 10 -12.14 4.67 0.66
N THR A 11 -13.19 5.48 0.85
CA THR A 11 -13.11 6.93 0.60
C THR A 11 -12.27 7.64 1.64
N ARG A 12 -12.45 7.33 2.93
CA ARG A 12 -11.60 7.87 4.01
C ARG A 12 -10.14 7.49 3.81
N HIS A 13 -9.87 6.23 3.46
CA HIS A 13 -8.53 5.75 3.15
C HIS A 13 -7.93 6.53 1.99
N LYS A 14 -8.62 6.61 0.85
CA LYS A 14 -8.17 7.37 -0.33
C LYS A 14 -7.84 8.83 -0.01
N LEU A 15 -8.71 9.53 0.72
CA LEU A 15 -8.48 10.93 1.09
C LEU A 15 -7.26 11.09 1.99
N LEU A 16 -7.03 10.13 2.89
CA LEU A 16 -5.88 10.15 3.78
C LEU A 16 -4.58 9.89 3.01
N VAL A 17 -4.56 8.89 2.11
CA VAL A 17 -3.40 8.64 1.23
C VAL A 17 -3.12 9.84 0.33
N MET A 18 -4.17 10.46 -0.24
CA MET A 18 -4.01 11.67 -1.04
C MET A 18 -3.34 12.80 -0.24
N LYS A 19 -3.75 13.02 1.00
CA LYS A 19 -3.12 14.00 1.91
C LYS A 19 -1.63 13.70 2.10
N TYR A 20 -1.26 12.45 2.32
CA TYR A 20 0.12 12.04 2.55
C TYR A 20 0.97 12.09 1.29
N CYS A 21 0.42 11.67 0.16
CA CYS A 21 1.06 11.81 -1.14
C CYS A 21 1.34 13.29 -1.46
N PHE A 22 0.40 14.19 -1.19
CA PHE A 22 0.59 15.63 -1.38
C PHE A 22 1.69 16.19 -0.49
N ALA A 23 1.79 15.75 0.76
CA ALA A 23 2.90 16.11 1.65
C ALA A 23 4.27 15.70 1.09
N CYS A 24 4.31 14.59 0.33
CA CYS A 24 5.51 14.11 -0.36
C CYS A 24 5.73 14.74 -1.75
N GLY A 25 4.80 15.55 -2.27
CA GLY A 25 4.88 16.09 -3.64
C GLY A 25 4.36 15.14 -4.73
N LEU A 26 3.68 14.06 -4.38
CA LEU A 26 3.12 13.04 -5.28
C LEU A 26 1.65 13.37 -5.62
N TYR A 27 1.43 14.46 -6.34
CA TYR A 27 0.07 14.97 -6.59
C TYR A 27 -0.76 14.04 -7.49
N GLU A 28 -0.20 13.59 -8.60
CA GLU A 28 -0.89 12.71 -9.54
C GLU A 28 -1.24 11.36 -8.89
N GLN A 29 -0.29 10.75 -8.18
CA GLN A 29 -0.52 9.50 -7.48
C GLN A 29 -1.59 9.66 -6.39
N GLY A 30 -1.53 10.74 -5.61
CA GLY A 30 -2.55 10.99 -4.58
C GLY A 30 -3.96 11.14 -5.13
N LEU A 31 -4.11 11.80 -6.28
CA LEU A 31 -5.41 11.93 -6.96
C LEU A 31 -5.89 10.59 -7.54
N ALA A 32 -4.99 9.82 -8.14
CA ALA A 32 -5.31 8.56 -8.82
C ALA A 32 -5.33 7.34 -7.90
N HIS A 33 -4.80 7.46 -6.66
CA HIS A 33 -4.67 6.35 -5.73
C HIS A 33 -5.97 5.59 -5.57
N ASP A 34 -5.89 4.28 -5.77
CA ASP A 34 -6.98 3.33 -5.53
C ASP A 34 -8.33 3.62 -6.22
N LEU A 35 -8.32 4.39 -7.31
CA LEU A 35 -9.56 4.61 -8.09
C LEU A 35 -10.20 3.30 -8.55
N SER A 36 -9.41 2.25 -8.74
CA SER A 36 -9.90 0.93 -9.12
C SER A 36 -10.84 0.30 -8.10
N LYS A 37 -10.73 0.67 -6.81
CA LYS A 37 -11.63 0.21 -5.72
C LYS A 37 -13.09 0.61 -5.92
N TYR A 38 -13.36 1.63 -6.73
CA TYR A 38 -14.72 2.03 -7.08
C TYR A 38 -15.27 1.30 -8.30
N SER A 39 -14.48 0.47 -8.98
CA SER A 39 -14.95 -0.39 -10.07
C SER A 39 -15.85 -1.50 -9.54
N PRO A 40 -16.85 -1.97 -10.30
CA PRO A 40 -17.69 -3.09 -9.86
C PRO A 40 -16.90 -4.33 -9.45
N THR A 41 -15.77 -4.59 -10.12
CA THR A 41 -14.91 -5.77 -9.88
C THR A 41 -14.30 -5.78 -8.46
N GLU A 42 -13.99 -4.63 -7.91
CA GLU A 42 -13.44 -4.51 -6.55
C GLU A 42 -14.52 -4.10 -5.54
N PHE A 43 -15.41 -3.20 -5.93
CA PHE A 43 -16.41 -2.64 -5.03
C PHE A 43 -17.43 -3.67 -4.54
N ILE A 44 -17.95 -4.52 -5.46
CA ILE A 44 -18.98 -5.50 -5.11
C ILE A 44 -18.45 -6.55 -4.12
N PRO A 45 -17.31 -7.24 -4.39
CA PRO A 45 -16.71 -8.12 -3.39
C PRO A 45 -16.37 -7.40 -2.09
N GLY A 46 -15.85 -6.17 -2.18
CA GLY A 46 -15.58 -5.33 -1.02
C GLY A 46 -16.80 -5.12 -0.14
N CYS A 47 -17.97 -4.85 -0.73
CA CYS A 47 -19.24 -4.72 0.02
C CYS A 47 -19.73 -6.03 0.63
N ILE A 48 -19.54 -7.17 -0.07
CA ILE A 48 -19.97 -8.49 0.39
C ILE A 48 -19.17 -8.93 1.61
N TYR A 49 -17.84 -8.76 1.56
CA TYR A 49 -16.91 -9.25 2.57
C TYR A 49 -16.51 -8.19 3.61
N TYR A 50 -17.13 -7.02 3.61
CA TYR A 50 -16.83 -5.94 4.55
C TYR A 50 -17.16 -6.32 5.99
N GLN A 51 -16.18 -6.19 6.88
CA GLN A 51 -16.32 -6.45 8.32
C GLN A 51 -16.04 -5.20 9.18
N GLY A 52 -15.31 -4.21 8.64
CA GLY A 52 -15.09 -2.91 9.29
C GLY A 52 -13.74 -2.75 9.98
N ASP A 53 -13.16 -3.82 10.48
CA ASP A 53 -11.93 -3.84 11.28
C ASP A 53 -10.70 -4.36 10.53
N HIS A 54 -10.90 -4.95 9.36
CA HIS A 54 -9.82 -5.43 8.49
C HIS A 54 -10.21 -5.40 7.00
N SER A 55 -9.25 -5.73 6.13
CA SER A 55 -9.47 -5.70 4.68
C SER A 55 -10.48 -6.76 4.24
N PRO A 56 -11.50 -6.40 3.43
CA PRO A 56 -12.44 -7.38 2.85
C PRO A 56 -11.75 -8.48 2.02
N ASN A 57 -10.56 -8.21 1.49
CA ASN A 57 -9.78 -9.19 0.73
C ASN A 57 -9.37 -10.40 1.55
N GLU A 58 -9.15 -10.23 2.85
CA GLU A 58 -8.82 -11.33 3.76
C GLU A 58 -10.01 -12.27 3.91
N ALA A 59 -11.17 -11.73 4.23
CA ALA A 59 -12.40 -12.50 4.34
C ALA A 59 -12.82 -13.18 3.01
N GLU A 60 -12.61 -12.53 1.86
CA GLU A 60 -12.83 -13.18 0.55
C GLU A 60 -11.86 -14.35 0.35
N ARG A 61 -10.59 -14.20 0.73
CA ARG A 61 -9.58 -15.27 0.61
C ARG A 61 -9.90 -16.46 1.50
N GLU A 62 -10.32 -16.22 2.73
CA GLU A 62 -10.76 -17.29 3.63
C GLU A 62 -11.97 -18.05 3.09
N ALA A 63 -12.94 -17.34 2.50
CA ALA A 63 -14.15 -17.95 1.99
C ALA A 63 -13.96 -18.73 0.67
N LYS A 64 -13.03 -18.31 -0.20
CA LYS A 64 -12.89 -18.82 -1.58
C LYS A 64 -11.51 -19.44 -1.88
N GLY A 65 -10.52 -19.30 -1.00
CA GLY A 65 -9.13 -19.67 -1.28
C GLY A 65 -8.36 -18.62 -2.09
N TYR A 66 -9.01 -17.58 -2.60
CA TYR A 66 -8.41 -16.45 -3.32
C TYR A 66 -9.26 -15.20 -3.18
N THR A 67 -8.74 -14.04 -3.60
CA THR A 67 -9.52 -12.81 -3.67
C THR A 67 -9.49 -12.22 -5.06
N SER A 68 -10.66 -12.16 -5.71
CA SER A 68 -10.84 -11.62 -7.05
C SER A 68 -10.61 -10.10 -7.08
N ALA A 69 -11.06 -9.41 -6.04
CA ALA A 69 -10.86 -7.97 -5.87
C ALA A 69 -9.36 -7.64 -5.79
N TRP A 70 -8.59 -8.40 -5.00
CA TRP A 70 -7.15 -8.18 -4.88
C TRP A 70 -6.38 -8.48 -6.17
N LEU A 71 -6.72 -9.56 -6.88
CA LEU A 71 -6.11 -9.87 -8.17
C LEU A 71 -6.30 -8.76 -9.19
N HIS A 72 -7.49 -8.15 -9.23
CA HIS A 72 -7.76 -6.99 -10.08
C HIS A 72 -6.99 -5.76 -9.60
N HIS A 73 -6.99 -5.50 -8.29
CA HIS A 73 -6.40 -4.33 -7.66
C HIS A 73 -4.87 -4.27 -7.85
N LYS A 74 -4.15 -5.31 -7.44
CA LYS A 74 -2.69 -5.36 -7.51
C LYS A 74 -2.14 -5.28 -8.94
N GLY A 75 -2.89 -5.71 -9.94
CA GLY A 75 -2.51 -5.62 -11.35
C GLY A 75 -2.69 -4.22 -11.97
N ARG A 76 -3.30 -3.27 -11.26
CA ARG A 76 -3.59 -1.90 -11.74
C ARG A 76 -2.92 -0.80 -10.93
N ASN A 77 -2.53 -1.10 -9.72
CA ASN A 77 -2.01 -0.12 -8.78
C ASN A 77 -0.51 -0.33 -8.56
N LYS A 78 0.31 0.55 -9.14
CA LYS A 78 1.77 0.44 -9.17
C LYS A 78 2.45 0.60 -7.80
N HIS A 79 1.74 1.08 -6.80
CA HIS A 79 2.22 1.13 -5.42
C HIS A 79 2.15 -0.23 -4.69
N HIS A 80 1.56 -1.26 -5.32
CA HIS A 80 1.61 -2.63 -4.81
C HIS A 80 2.80 -3.39 -5.37
N LEU A 81 3.51 -4.08 -4.50
CA LEU A 81 4.73 -4.82 -4.84
C LEU A 81 4.48 -5.94 -5.88
N GLU A 82 3.29 -6.54 -5.85
CA GLU A 82 2.89 -7.63 -6.74
C GLU A 82 2.73 -7.18 -8.21
N TYR A 83 2.53 -5.89 -8.46
CA TYR A 83 2.56 -5.34 -9.81
C TYR A 83 3.94 -5.50 -10.47
N TRP A 84 5.01 -5.54 -9.66
CA TRP A 84 6.41 -5.56 -10.08
C TRP A 84 7.03 -6.95 -10.02
N ILE A 85 6.23 -7.99 -10.12
CA ILE A 85 6.72 -9.38 -10.17
C ILE A 85 6.75 -9.85 -11.62
N ASP A 86 7.91 -10.33 -12.08
CA ASP A 86 8.11 -10.83 -13.42
C ASP A 86 9.05 -12.04 -13.42
N TYR A 87 9.23 -12.66 -14.59
CA TYR A 87 10.18 -13.76 -14.75
C TYR A 87 11.62 -13.28 -14.57
N SER A 88 12.39 -14.06 -13.82
CA SER A 88 13.82 -13.80 -13.69
C SER A 88 14.55 -14.18 -14.99
N THR A 89 15.50 -13.32 -15.42
CA THR A 89 16.39 -13.62 -16.53
C THR A 89 17.63 -14.43 -16.13
N THR A 90 17.85 -14.57 -14.80
CA THR A 90 19.07 -15.19 -14.25
C THR A 90 18.81 -16.41 -13.39
N LYS A 91 17.55 -16.61 -12.94
CA LYS A 91 17.12 -17.73 -12.08
C LYS A 91 15.82 -18.29 -12.61
N ALA A 92 15.55 -19.57 -12.32
CA ALA A 92 14.23 -20.14 -12.58
C ALA A 92 13.17 -19.47 -11.68
N GLY A 93 11.99 -19.14 -12.26
CA GLY A 93 10.83 -18.64 -11.53
C GLY A 93 10.65 -17.14 -11.57
N LEU A 94 9.84 -16.65 -10.63
CA LEU A 94 9.45 -15.25 -10.52
C LEU A 94 10.40 -14.48 -9.60
N THR A 95 10.56 -13.18 -9.87
CA THR A 95 11.36 -12.28 -9.04
C THR A 95 10.72 -10.89 -8.98
N GLY A 96 11.03 -10.14 -7.93
CA GLY A 96 10.63 -8.74 -7.81
C GLY A 96 11.52 -7.83 -8.65
N MET A 97 10.92 -6.97 -9.46
CA MET A 97 11.60 -5.90 -10.18
C MET A 97 11.80 -4.68 -9.27
N LYS A 98 12.82 -3.85 -9.56
CA LYS A 98 13.06 -2.60 -8.83
C LYS A 98 11.87 -1.66 -9.04
N ILE A 99 11.27 -1.20 -7.96
CA ILE A 99 10.10 -0.32 -7.98
C ILE A 99 10.58 1.13 -8.07
N PRO A 100 10.11 1.95 -9.02
CA PRO A 100 10.49 3.36 -9.06
C PRO A 100 10.18 4.08 -7.75
N LEU A 101 11.08 4.99 -7.34
CA LEU A 101 11.02 5.71 -6.05
C LEU A 101 9.62 6.25 -5.72
N ARG A 102 8.95 6.87 -6.70
CA ARG A 102 7.61 7.45 -6.50
C ARG A 102 6.57 6.44 -6.02
N TYR A 103 6.62 5.21 -6.48
CA TYR A 103 5.68 4.16 -6.07
C TYR A 103 6.06 3.52 -4.73
N VAL A 104 7.34 3.48 -4.37
CA VAL A 104 7.75 3.10 -3.01
C VAL A 104 7.27 4.15 -2.00
N CYS A 105 7.39 5.44 -2.32
CA CYS A 105 6.87 6.50 -1.47
C CYS A 105 5.34 6.43 -1.34
N GLU A 106 4.62 6.21 -2.44
CA GLU A 106 3.16 5.99 -2.41
C GLU A 106 2.80 4.78 -1.56
N MET A 107 3.52 3.64 -1.68
CA MET A 107 3.33 2.45 -0.85
C MET A 107 3.50 2.74 0.65
N VAL A 108 4.45 3.60 1.03
CA VAL A 108 4.62 4.01 2.44
C VAL A 108 3.43 4.85 2.90
N CYS A 109 2.98 5.82 2.09
CA CYS A 109 1.79 6.62 2.40
C CYS A 109 0.54 5.75 2.58
N ASP A 110 0.35 4.78 1.68
CA ASP A 110 -0.75 3.80 1.72
C ASP A 110 -0.73 2.97 3.01
N ARG A 111 0.42 2.37 3.37
CA ARG A 111 0.57 1.54 4.57
C ARG A 111 0.32 2.32 5.86
N VAL A 112 0.80 3.56 5.95
CA VAL A 112 0.55 4.44 7.09
C VAL A 112 -0.95 4.76 7.19
N ALA A 113 -1.57 5.15 6.08
CA ALA A 113 -3.00 5.46 6.04
C ALA A 113 -3.88 4.24 6.38
N ALA A 114 -3.57 3.06 5.81
CA ALA A 114 -4.27 1.82 6.12
C ALA A 114 -4.18 1.49 7.62
N SER A 115 -2.99 1.60 8.22
CA SER A 115 -2.79 1.37 9.64
C SER A 115 -3.66 2.30 10.50
N GLN A 116 -3.77 3.58 10.13
CA GLN A 116 -4.60 4.55 10.84
C GLN A 116 -6.10 4.25 10.69
N ILE A 117 -6.53 3.86 9.50
CA ILE A 117 -7.95 3.55 9.24
C ILE A 117 -8.40 2.32 10.03
N TYR A 118 -7.59 1.25 10.06
CA TYR A 118 -7.98 0.00 10.71
C TYR A 118 -7.72 -0.02 12.22
N LEU A 119 -6.71 0.68 12.71
CA LEU A 119 -6.40 0.71 14.13
C LEU A 119 -7.10 1.84 14.91
N GLY A 120 -7.53 2.91 14.21
CA GLY A 120 -8.18 4.04 14.86
C GLY A 120 -7.35 4.58 16.03
N ASP A 121 -7.95 4.64 17.22
CA ASP A 121 -7.30 5.16 18.45
C ASP A 121 -6.12 4.29 18.94
N LYS A 122 -5.98 3.06 18.42
CA LYS A 122 -4.85 2.17 18.72
C LYS A 122 -3.65 2.39 17.79
N TYR A 123 -3.75 3.32 16.85
CA TYR A 123 -2.66 3.60 15.94
C TYR A 123 -1.43 4.10 16.67
N THR A 124 -0.26 3.62 16.24
CA THR A 124 1.06 4.16 16.60
C THR A 124 1.92 4.24 15.35
N ASP A 125 2.94 5.09 15.36
CA ASP A 125 3.87 5.21 14.23
C ASP A 125 4.63 3.91 13.91
N ALA A 126 4.68 2.97 14.86
CA ALA A 126 5.24 1.64 14.65
C ALA A 126 4.33 0.69 13.85
N ALA A 127 3.05 1.01 13.70
CA ALA A 127 2.05 0.06 13.18
C ALA A 127 2.37 -0.43 11.76
N ALA A 128 2.73 0.49 10.85
CA ALA A 128 3.05 0.13 9.47
C ALA A 128 4.32 -0.74 9.37
N TRP A 129 5.34 -0.45 10.20
CA TRP A 129 6.54 -1.29 10.32
C TRP A 129 6.21 -2.68 10.85
N ASN A 130 5.47 -2.77 11.95
CA ASN A 130 5.13 -4.04 12.59
C ASN A 130 4.33 -4.96 11.65
N TYR A 131 3.37 -4.39 10.91
CA TYR A 131 2.62 -5.14 9.90
C TYR A 131 3.53 -5.68 8.79
N TYR A 132 4.45 -4.84 8.27
CA TYR A 132 5.41 -5.25 7.26
C TYR A 132 6.35 -6.34 7.80
N GLU A 133 6.91 -6.17 8.99
CA GLU A 133 7.87 -7.12 9.58
C GLU A 133 7.28 -8.51 9.77
N HIS A 134 6.00 -8.58 10.14
CA HIS A 134 5.29 -9.85 10.29
C HIS A 134 5.10 -10.60 8.97
N SER A 135 5.01 -9.88 7.86
CA SER A 135 4.68 -10.46 6.53
C SER A 135 5.84 -10.42 5.51
N LYS A 136 6.97 -9.80 5.84
CA LYS A 136 8.06 -9.49 4.89
C LYS A 136 8.66 -10.70 4.16
N ASP A 137 8.65 -11.88 4.78
CA ASP A 137 9.24 -13.09 4.22
C ASP A 137 8.37 -13.69 3.11
N HIS A 138 7.12 -13.29 3.00
CA HIS A 138 6.22 -13.66 1.91
C HIS A 138 6.36 -12.77 0.66
N TYR A 139 7.16 -11.69 0.72
CA TYR A 139 7.25 -10.71 -0.37
C TYR A 139 8.42 -10.99 -1.31
N LEU A 140 8.11 -11.08 -2.59
CA LEU A 140 9.11 -11.08 -3.67
C LEU A 140 9.47 -9.62 -4.01
N LEU A 141 10.44 -9.07 -3.30
CA LEU A 141 10.93 -7.71 -3.50
C LEU A 141 12.35 -7.69 -4.04
N HIS A 142 12.62 -6.76 -4.95
CA HIS A 142 13.99 -6.43 -5.33
C HIS A 142 14.78 -5.98 -4.09
N PRO A 143 16.05 -6.39 -3.91
CA PRO A 143 16.83 -6.07 -2.70
C PRO A 143 16.89 -4.57 -2.37
N GLU A 144 17.13 -3.72 -3.38
CA GLU A 144 17.19 -2.27 -3.17
C GLU A 144 15.83 -1.68 -2.78
N THR A 145 14.74 -2.15 -3.41
CA THR A 145 13.38 -1.76 -3.03
C THR A 145 13.06 -2.16 -1.61
N ARG A 146 13.46 -3.38 -1.20
CA ARG A 146 13.31 -3.85 0.18
C ARG A 146 14.05 -2.93 1.15
N ALA A 147 15.31 -2.64 0.87
CA ALA A 147 16.14 -1.80 1.73
C ALA A 147 15.56 -0.39 1.89
N LEU A 148 15.09 0.23 0.80
CA LEU A 148 14.45 1.53 0.84
C LEU A 148 13.12 1.50 1.61
N LEU A 149 12.24 0.55 1.30
CA LEU A 149 10.95 0.41 1.98
C LEU A 149 11.13 0.24 3.49
N GLU A 150 12.04 -0.66 3.90
CA GLU A 150 12.34 -0.90 5.31
C GLU A 150 12.90 0.35 6.00
N LYS A 151 13.82 1.07 5.32
CA LYS A 151 14.33 2.35 5.83
C LYS A 151 13.21 3.34 6.08
N LEU A 152 12.31 3.54 5.11
CA LEU A 152 11.23 4.53 5.23
C LEU A 152 10.21 4.12 6.31
N LEU A 153 9.84 2.85 6.40
CA LEU A 153 8.92 2.37 7.44
C LEU A 153 9.54 2.49 8.85
N LYS A 154 10.83 2.19 8.99
CA LYS A 154 11.57 2.42 10.25
C LYS A 154 11.64 3.90 10.59
N MET A 155 11.84 4.79 9.61
CA MET A 155 11.81 6.23 9.84
C MET A 155 10.43 6.69 10.34
N VAL A 156 9.33 6.18 9.77
CA VAL A 156 7.98 6.47 10.31
C VAL A 156 7.91 6.09 11.78
N ARG A 157 8.36 4.88 12.13
CA ARG A 157 8.36 4.38 13.51
C ARG A 157 9.20 5.25 14.46
N ASP A 158 10.40 5.65 14.02
CA ASP A 158 11.43 6.21 14.93
C ASP A 158 11.36 7.74 15.04
N ILE A 159 10.95 8.42 13.96
CA ILE A 159 10.94 9.90 13.89
C ILE A 159 9.59 10.49 13.45
N GLY A 160 8.58 9.64 13.25
CA GLY A 160 7.23 10.02 12.89
C GLY A 160 7.01 10.23 11.39
N GLN A 161 5.73 10.19 11.01
CA GLN A 161 5.33 10.27 9.61
C GLN A 161 5.68 11.61 8.95
N GLU A 162 5.55 12.74 9.64
CA GLU A 162 5.77 14.07 9.05
C GLU A 162 7.22 14.27 8.59
N ARG A 163 8.18 13.90 9.43
CA ARG A 163 9.61 13.98 9.09
C ARG A 163 9.97 13.01 7.98
N THR A 164 9.38 11.82 7.98
CA THR A 164 9.57 10.82 6.93
C THR A 164 9.02 11.30 5.59
N PHE A 165 7.84 11.90 5.56
CA PHE A 165 7.27 12.46 4.34
C PHE A 165 8.07 13.64 3.79
N ALA A 166 8.62 14.49 4.66
CA ALA A 166 9.55 15.54 4.25
C ALA A 166 10.83 14.96 3.63
N TYR A 167 11.38 13.88 4.19
CA TYR A 167 12.52 13.18 3.62
C TYR A 167 12.19 12.53 2.27
N MET A 168 11.02 11.89 2.14
CA MET A 168 10.56 11.32 0.87
C MET A 168 10.41 12.39 -0.21
N LYS A 169 9.86 13.56 0.14
CA LYS A 169 9.78 14.73 -0.76
C LYS A 169 11.16 15.19 -1.22
N TYR A 170 12.13 15.25 -0.31
CA TYR A 170 13.52 15.58 -0.64
C TYR A 170 14.11 14.56 -1.62
N LEU A 171 13.96 13.26 -1.38
CA LEU A 171 14.45 12.20 -2.27
C LEU A 171 13.85 12.32 -3.68
N LEU A 172 12.54 12.55 -3.77
CA LEU A 172 11.83 12.72 -5.04
C LEU A 172 12.30 13.96 -5.81
N GLY A 173 12.71 15.02 -5.11
CA GLY A 173 13.26 16.23 -5.73
C GLY A 173 14.70 16.09 -6.20
N CYS A 174 15.44 15.08 -5.71
CA CYS A 174 16.84 14.84 -6.13
C CYS A 174 16.96 14.04 -7.42
N GLU A 175 15.86 13.55 -8.03
CA GLU A 175 15.79 12.76 -9.28
C GLU A 175 16.82 11.62 -9.40
N LYS A 176 17.32 11.14 -8.28
CA LYS A 176 18.30 10.04 -8.28
C LYS A 176 17.59 8.71 -8.08
N ASP A 177 17.88 7.77 -8.97
CA ASP A 177 17.63 6.35 -8.70
C ASP A 177 18.30 5.97 -7.37
N TYR A 178 17.54 5.27 -6.52
CA TYR A 178 18.02 4.76 -5.24
C TYR A 178 18.69 3.42 -5.41
#